data_4c2075e290d5eb53f2a70c5b74aa26f6
#
_entry.id   4c2075e290d5eb53f2a70c5b74aa26f6
#
_cell.length_a   1.000
_cell.length_b   1.000
_cell.length_c   1.000
_cell.angle_alpha   90.00
_cell.angle_beta   90.00
_cell.angle_gamma   90.00
#
_symmetry.space_group_name_H-M   'P 1'
#
loop_
_entity.id
_entity.type
_entity.pdbx_description
1 polymer ?
#
loop_
_entity_poly.entity_id
_entity_poly.type
_entity_poly.pdbx_seq_one_letter_code
_entity_poly.pdbx_strand_id
1 'polypeptide(L)'
;RVVSIGEDGWSRELCGGTHIDHVGKIGAINIMSEASIGSGVRRVDAVVGQGAYEFNAREHALVSQLSDMVNARPDELAERVNMLLAKLKESDRRLAAMYESQLAASVPTLVAEAKASSAPVKVAKKNVGHFGSFDALRKTVLDVRGQLGEDAPVVVALAGMNEDGKPMVAVATNEAARKQGIKAGDLVRGASKVLGGGGGGKPDFAQGGGADATKIDEALEALAGQALKG
;
A
#
# COMPACT_ATOMS: atom_id res chain seq x y z
N ARG A 1 -37.38 -47.30 18.56
CA ARG A 1 -37.60 -46.40 19.71
C ARG A 1 -38.14 -45.09 19.20
N VAL A 2 -39.20 -44.59 19.81
CA VAL A 2 -39.77 -43.25 19.54
C VAL A 2 -39.28 -42.34 20.67
N VAL A 3 -38.74 -41.18 20.32
CA VAL A 3 -38.38 -40.09 21.23
C VAL A 3 -39.41 -39.00 21.07
N SER A 4 -40.06 -38.64 22.19
CA SER A 4 -41.03 -37.55 22.23
C SER A 4 -40.47 -36.37 23.01
N ILE A 5 -40.67 -35.17 22.51
CA ILE A 5 -40.24 -33.91 23.15
C ILE A 5 -41.48 -33.07 23.43
N GLY A 6 -41.55 -32.54 24.64
CA GLY A 6 -42.70 -31.78 25.14
C GLY A 6 -43.78 -32.67 25.78
N GLU A 7 -44.56 -32.12 26.71
CA GLU A 7 -45.64 -32.84 27.40
C GLU A 7 -46.75 -33.30 26.46
N ASP A 8 -47.06 -32.51 25.41
CA ASP A 8 -47.99 -32.79 24.35
C ASP A 8 -47.37 -33.54 23.17
N GLY A 9 -46.06 -33.84 23.22
CA GLY A 9 -45.30 -34.55 22.21
C GLY A 9 -45.29 -33.79 20.87
N TRP A 10 -45.01 -32.49 20.89
CA TRP A 10 -44.95 -31.62 19.72
C TRP A 10 -43.88 -32.09 18.71
N SER A 11 -42.86 -32.81 19.14
CA SER A 11 -41.93 -33.52 18.25
C SER A 11 -41.84 -35.00 18.63
N ARG A 12 -42.02 -35.89 17.64
CA ARG A 12 -41.92 -37.35 17.79
C ARG A 12 -41.06 -37.90 16.66
N GLU A 13 -39.90 -38.40 17.03
CA GLU A 13 -38.90 -38.86 16.04
C GLU A 13 -38.44 -40.27 16.35
N LEU A 14 -38.17 -41.06 15.30
CA LEU A 14 -37.52 -42.36 15.43
C LEU A 14 -36.02 -42.17 15.66
N CYS A 15 -35.48 -42.53 16.81
CA CYS A 15 -34.07 -42.45 17.07
C CYS A 15 -33.60 -43.58 17.99
N GLY A 16 -32.52 -44.24 17.62
CA GLY A 16 -31.87 -45.31 18.40
C GLY A 16 -30.70 -44.82 19.27
N GLY A 17 -30.35 -43.52 19.21
CA GLY A 17 -29.23 -42.93 19.96
C GLY A 17 -29.49 -42.74 21.44
N THR A 18 -28.50 -42.21 22.13
CA THR A 18 -28.63 -41.76 23.54
C THR A 18 -29.21 -40.36 23.59
N HIS A 19 -30.06 -40.10 24.57
CA HIS A 19 -30.75 -38.83 24.72
C HIS A 19 -30.59 -38.30 26.15
N ILE A 20 -30.55 -36.98 26.23
CA ILE A 20 -30.66 -36.26 27.48
C ILE A 20 -32.10 -36.36 28.00
N ASP A 21 -32.29 -36.42 29.28
CA ASP A 21 -33.60 -36.59 29.92
C ASP A 21 -34.40 -35.28 29.98
N HIS A 22 -33.75 -34.14 30.03
CA HIS A 22 -34.37 -32.82 30.08
C HIS A 22 -33.65 -31.83 29.16
N VAL A 23 -34.38 -31.14 28.28
CA VAL A 23 -33.86 -30.15 27.32
C VAL A 23 -33.05 -29.04 28.04
N GLY A 24 -33.51 -28.63 29.25
CA GLY A 24 -32.79 -27.62 30.04
C GLY A 24 -31.35 -27.97 30.42
N LYS A 25 -30.99 -29.29 30.42
CA LYS A 25 -29.62 -29.74 30.68
C LYS A 25 -28.67 -29.53 29.50
N ILE A 26 -29.19 -29.22 28.30
CA ILE A 26 -28.36 -28.89 27.14
C ILE A 26 -27.54 -27.61 27.39
N GLY A 27 -28.10 -26.69 28.16
CA GLY A 27 -27.44 -25.38 28.43
C GLY A 27 -27.50 -24.44 27.25
N ALA A 28 -26.43 -23.65 27.04
CA ALA A 28 -26.31 -22.75 25.90
C ALA A 28 -26.12 -23.54 24.61
N ILE A 29 -26.65 -22.99 23.52
CA ILE A 29 -26.49 -23.52 22.17
C ILE A 29 -25.98 -22.39 21.29
N ASN A 30 -24.79 -22.58 20.68
CA ASN A 30 -24.24 -21.65 19.69
C ASN A 30 -24.27 -22.32 18.32
N ILE A 31 -24.97 -21.72 17.37
CA ILE A 31 -24.97 -22.15 15.96
C ILE A 31 -23.67 -21.64 15.32
N MET A 32 -22.85 -22.57 14.85
CA MET A 32 -21.55 -22.30 14.28
C MET A 32 -21.61 -22.05 12.78
N SER A 33 -22.42 -22.85 12.07
CA SER A 33 -22.58 -22.73 10.63
C SER A 33 -23.91 -23.29 10.15
N GLU A 34 -24.32 -22.84 8.98
CA GLU A 34 -25.42 -23.40 8.20
C GLU A 34 -24.99 -23.51 6.75
N ALA A 35 -25.18 -24.66 6.13
CA ALA A 35 -24.81 -24.93 4.74
C ALA A 35 -25.86 -25.78 4.01
N SER A 36 -26.03 -25.57 2.71
CA SER A 36 -26.80 -26.47 1.87
C SER A 36 -25.95 -27.67 1.48
N ILE A 37 -26.44 -28.88 1.73
CA ILE A 37 -25.74 -30.12 1.40
C ILE A 37 -26.45 -30.95 0.32
N GLY A 38 -27.55 -30.44 -0.21
CA GLY A 38 -28.34 -31.05 -1.28
C GLY A 38 -29.61 -30.26 -1.59
N SER A 39 -30.40 -30.71 -2.58
CA SER A 39 -31.64 -30.05 -2.91
C SER A 39 -32.64 -30.18 -1.74
N GLY A 40 -33.00 -29.04 -1.13
CA GLY A 40 -33.92 -28.97 0.00
C GLY A 40 -33.37 -29.49 1.35
N VAL A 41 -32.03 -29.81 1.43
CA VAL A 41 -31.41 -30.30 2.65
C VAL A 41 -30.39 -29.28 3.15
N ARG A 42 -30.54 -28.87 4.42
CA ARG A 42 -29.62 -27.95 5.08
C ARG A 42 -28.96 -28.65 6.29
N ARG A 43 -27.69 -28.37 6.46
CA ARG A 43 -26.90 -28.80 7.63
C ARG A 43 -26.66 -27.60 8.54
N VAL A 44 -26.92 -27.79 9.80
CA VAL A 44 -26.60 -26.83 10.86
C VAL A 44 -25.60 -27.50 11.80
N ASP A 45 -24.48 -26.87 12.02
CA ASP A 45 -23.49 -27.26 13.00
C ASP A 45 -23.60 -26.35 14.23
N ALA A 46 -23.70 -26.92 15.39
CA ALA A 46 -23.83 -26.20 16.65
C ALA A 46 -22.99 -26.84 17.75
N VAL A 47 -22.56 -26.02 18.71
CA VAL A 47 -21.96 -26.48 19.98
C VAL A 47 -22.91 -26.22 21.13
N VAL A 48 -22.92 -27.14 22.08
CA VAL A 48 -23.85 -27.10 23.24
C VAL A 48 -23.11 -27.30 24.53
N GLY A 49 -23.76 -26.97 25.67
CA GLY A 49 -23.25 -27.22 27.01
C GLY A 49 -21.87 -26.60 27.24
N GLN A 50 -20.93 -27.42 27.68
CA GLN A 50 -19.55 -26.97 27.95
C GLN A 50 -18.86 -26.42 26.71
N GLY A 51 -19.06 -27.02 25.53
CA GLY A 51 -18.49 -26.50 24.27
C GLY A 51 -18.98 -25.11 23.91
N ALA A 52 -20.28 -24.82 24.17
CA ALA A 52 -20.81 -23.47 23.98
C ALA A 52 -20.24 -22.46 25.00
N TYR A 53 -20.06 -22.89 26.25
CA TYR A 53 -19.41 -22.06 27.27
C TYR A 53 -17.96 -21.73 26.91
N GLU A 54 -17.18 -22.72 26.50
CA GLU A 54 -15.77 -22.52 26.08
C GLU A 54 -15.66 -21.63 24.84
N PHE A 55 -16.60 -21.76 23.90
CA PHE A 55 -16.66 -20.89 22.73
C PHE A 55 -16.91 -19.44 23.14
N ASN A 56 -17.96 -19.20 23.95
CA ASN A 56 -18.29 -17.85 24.43
C ASN A 56 -17.19 -17.24 25.30
N ALA A 57 -16.51 -18.05 26.12
CA ALA A 57 -15.39 -17.60 26.93
C ALA A 57 -14.20 -17.14 26.07
N ARG A 58 -13.91 -17.85 24.97
CA ARG A 58 -12.87 -17.44 24.01
C ARG A 58 -13.23 -16.17 23.29
N GLU A 59 -14.48 -16.02 22.83
CA GLU A 59 -14.94 -14.78 22.20
C GLU A 59 -14.86 -13.60 23.16
N HIS A 60 -15.30 -13.80 24.41
CA HIS A 60 -15.20 -12.77 25.44
C HIS A 60 -13.75 -12.35 25.72
N ALA A 61 -12.84 -13.31 25.83
CA ALA A 61 -11.42 -13.04 26.04
C ALA A 61 -10.81 -12.27 24.85
N LEU A 62 -11.17 -12.64 23.61
CA LEU A 62 -10.72 -11.93 22.40
C LEU A 62 -11.24 -10.49 22.37
N VAL A 63 -12.52 -10.28 22.64
CA VAL A 63 -13.12 -8.95 22.69
C VAL A 63 -12.46 -8.10 23.77
N SER A 64 -12.20 -8.66 24.96
CA SER A 64 -11.50 -7.99 26.05
C SER A 64 -10.08 -7.58 25.63
N GLN A 65 -9.33 -8.50 25.01
CA GLN A 65 -7.99 -8.20 24.51
C GLN A 65 -7.99 -7.07 23.47
N LEU A 66 -8.93 -7.10 22.52
CA LEU A 66 -9.06 -6.04 21.51
C LEU A 66 -9.44 -4.69 22.15
N SER A 67 -10.33 -4.71 23.15
CA SER A 67 -10.73 -3.53 23.91
C SER A 67 -9.54 -2.88 24.62
N ASP A 68 -8.71 -3.69 25.26
CA ASP A 68 -7.48 -3.21 25.90
C ASP A 68 -6.49 -2.62 24.90
N MET A 69 -6.29 -3.29 23.75
CA MET A 69 -5.37 -2.81 22.70
C MET A 69 -5.74 -1.43 22.17
N VAL A 70 -7.03 -1.15 22.01
CA VAL A 70 -7.51 0.13 21.47
C VAL A 70 -7.99 1.11 22.54
N ASN A 71 -7.90 0.72 23.81
CA ASN A 71 -8.35 1.48 24.96
C ASN A 71 -9.80 1.96 24.82
N ALA A 72 -10.73 1.01 24.63
CA ALA A 72 -12.15 1.24 24.46
C ALA A 72 -12.96 0.16 25.20
N ARG A 73 -14.19 0.45 25.57
CA ARG A 73 -15.11 -0.56 26.10
C ARG A 73 -15.60 -1.49 24.97
N PRO A 74 -16.02 -2.72 25.28
CA PRO A 74 -16.51 -3.67 24.26
C PRO A 74 -17.62 -3.13 23.36
N ASP A 75 -18.56 -2.36 23.92
CA ASP A 75 -19.67 -1.74 23.21
C ASP A 75 -19.24 -0.57 22.29
N GLU A 76 -18.09 0.04 22.57
CA GLU A 76 -17.49 1.15 21.78
C GLU A 76 -16.42 0.68 20.80
N LEU A 77 -16.07 -0.61 20.81
CA LEU A 77 -14.93 -1.16 20.06
C LEU A 77 -15.02 -0.86 18.56
N ALA A 78 -16.18 -1.08 17.96
CA ALA A 78 -16.38 -0.86 16.53
C ALA A 78 -16.21 0.63 16.15
N GLU A 79 -16.75 1.53 16.95
CA GLU A 79 -16.60 2.97 16.74
C GLU A 79 -15.13 3.41 16.90
N ARG A 80 -14.46 2.88 17.93
CA ARG A 80 -13.04 3.16 18.18
C ARG A 80 -12.14 2.72 17.03
N VAL A 81 -12.36 1.52 16.51
CA VAL A 81 -11.62 1.01 15.33
C VAL A 81 -11.86 1.90 14.11
N ASN A 82 -13.12 2.27 13.83
CA ASN A 82 -13.44 3.18 12.73
C ASN A 82 -12.75 4.55 12.89
N MET A 83 -12.73 5.12 14.09
CA MET A 83 -11.99 6.35 14.37
C MET A 83 -10.49 6.21 14.11
N LEU A 84 -9.88 5.10 14.52
CA LEU A 84 -8.45 4.86 14.30
C LEU A 84 -8.13 4.72 12.80
N LEU A 85 -8.96 4.00 12.05
CA LEU A 85 -8.81 3.88 10.60
C LEU A 85 -8.98 5.23 9.88
N ALA A 86 -9.95 6.03 10.30
CA ALA A 86 -10.14 7.38 9.75
C ALA A 86 -8.95 8.30 10.05
N LYS A 87 -8.42 8.24 11.29
CA LYS A 87 -7.24 9.00 11.70
C LYS A 87 -5.98 8.57 10.93
N LEU A 88 -5.80 7.27 10.71
CA LEU A 88 -4.69 6.74 9.90
C LEU A 88 -4.78 7.30 8.48
N LYS A 89 -5.94 7.14 7.82
CA LYS A 89 -6.16 7.67 6.46
C LYS A 89 -5.91 9.17 6.34
N GLU A 90 -6.33 9.95 7.33
CA GLU A 90 -6.08 11.39 7.36
C GLU A 90 -4.58 11.70 7.54
N SER A 91 -3.88 10.94 8.40
CA SER A 91 -2.44 11.08 8.59
C SER A 91 -1.67 10.78 7.31
N ASP A 92 -2.01 9.70 6.60
CA ASP A 92 -1.39 9.33 5.32
C ASP A 92 -1.63 10.41 4.26
N ARG A 93 -2.85 10.96 4.21
CA ARG A 93 -3.18 12.07 3.30
C ARG A 93 -2.36 13.32 3.59
N ARG A 94 -2.19 13.68 4.87
CA ARG A 94 -1.37 14.83 5.26
C ARG A 94 0.09 14.62 4.91
N LEU A 95 0.60 13.42 5.14
CA LEU A 95 1.97 13.07 4.79
C LEU A 95 2.21 13.16 3.27
N ALA A 96 1.31 12.62 2.46
CA ALA A 96 1.37 12.73 1.02
C ALA A 96 1.35 14.20 0.55
N ALA A 97 0.46 15.03 1.11
CA ALA A 97 0.40 16.46 0.79
C ALA A 97 1.68 17.21 1.18
N MET A 98 2.32 16.84 2.29
CA MET A 98 3.62 17.42 2.69
C MET A 98 4.72 17.07 1.68
N TYR A 99 4.81 15.81 1.24
CA TYR A 99 5.77 15.41 0.21
C TYR A 99 5.54 16.11 -1.12
N GLU A 100 4.28 16.22 -1.57
CA GLU A 100 3.94 16.97 -2.77
C GLU A 100 4.36 18.45 -2.68
N SER A 101 4.11 19.07 -1.54
CA SER A 101 4.52 20.46 -1.27
C SER A 101 6.04 20.63 -1.29
N GLN A 102 6.80 19.68 -0.71
CA GLN A 102 8.26 19.70 -0.75
C GLN A 102 8.81 19.54 -2.18
N LEU A 103 8.22 18.62 -2.97
CA LEU A 103 8.59 18.46 -4.37
C LEU A 103 8.33 19.74 -5.16
N ALA A 104 7.15 20.35 -5.04
CA ALA A 104 6.80 21.59 -5.72
C ALA A 104 7.73 22.75 -5.30
N ALA A 105 8.04 22.87 -4.03
CA ALA A 105 8.97 23.90 -3.52
C ALA A 105 10.41 23.72 -4.05
N SER A 106 10.79 22.53 -4.49
CA SER A 106 12.12 22.28 -5.04
C SER A 106 12.27 22.69 -6.51
N VAL A 107 11.16 22.89 -7.22
CA VAL A 107 11.18 23.22 -8.68
C VAL A 107 11.95 24.51 -9.00
N PRO A 108 11.71 25.65 -8.33
CA PRO A 108 12.43 26.89 -8.65
C PRO A 108 13.95 26.77 -8.47
N THR A 109 14.37 26.09 -7.40
CA THR A 109 15.80 25.86 -7.11
C THR A 109 16.46 25.00 -8.19
N LEU A 110 15.83 23.87 -8.54
CA LEU A 110 16.32 22.98 -9.60
C LEU A 110 16.42 23.69 -10.96
N VAL A 111 15.45 24.53 -11.30
CA VAL A 111 15.46 25.32 -12.53
C VAL A 111 16.57 26.36 -12.50
N ALA A 112 16.75 27.06 -11.37
CA ALA A 112 17.79 28.09 -11.23
C ALA A 112 19.21 27.47 -11.32
N GLU A 113 19.45 26.37 -10.62
CA GLU A 113 20.73 25.65 -10.65
C GLU A 113 21.06 25.13 -12.07
N ALA A 114 20.09 24.52 -12.74
CA ALA A 114 20.30 24.03 -14.10
C ALA A 114 20.55 25.17 -15.11
N LYS A 115 19.86 26.31 -14.97
CA LYS A 115 20.08 27.49 -15.82
C LYS A 115 21.44 28.14 -15.57
N ALA A 116 21.91 28.17 -14.34
CA ALA A 116 23.21 28.74 -13.97
C ALA A 116 24.40 27.89 -14.43
N SER A 117 24.19 26.61 -14.73
CA SER A 117 25.25 25.73 -15.25
C SER A 117 25.72 26.18 -16.61
N SER A 118 27.05 26.25 -16.82
CA SER A 118 27.70 26.51 -18.11
C SER A 118 27.89 25.27 -18.99
N ALA A 119 27.44 24.10 -18.51
CA ALA A 119 27.55 22.83 -19.22
C ALA A 119 26.74 22.83 -20.54
N PRO A 120 27.20 22.11 -21.58
CA PRO A 120 26.50 22.03 -22.86
C PRO A 120 25.12 21.36 -22.72
N VAL A 121 24.95 20.48 -21.74
CA VAL A 121 23.67 19.86 -21.39
C VAL A 121 23.26 20.36 -20.00
N LYS A 122 22.08 20.91 -19.89
CA LYS A 122 21.52 21.36 -18.58
C LYS A 122 20.97 20.15 -17.84
N VAL A 123 21.63 19.78 -16.76
CA VAL A 123 21.20 18.64 -15.92
C VAL A 123 20.64 19.16 -14.61
N ALA A 124 19.33 18.95 -14.39
CA ALA A 124 18.67 19.15 -13.10
C ALA A 124 18.55 17.78 -12.41
N LYS A 125 19.27 17.56 -11.32
CA LYS A 125 19.22 16.30 -10.57
C LYS A 125 19.02 16.57 -9.08
N LYS A 126 18.22 15.72 -8.42
CA LYS A 126 18.04 15.79 -6.97
C LYS A 126 17.61 14.47 -6.37
N ASN A 127 18.20 14.12 -5.24
CA ASN A 127 17.65 13.16 -4.31
C ASN A 127 16.59 13.88 -3.48
N VAL A 128 15.32 13.49 -3.67
CA VAL A 128 14.17 14.13 -3.02
C VAL A 128 13.83 13.48 -1.67
N GLY A 129 14.61 12.48 -1.25
CA GLY A 129 14.34 11.72 -0.03
C GLY A 129 13.11 10.83 -0.22
N HIS A 130 12.15 10.92 0.69
CA HIS A 130 10.86 10.27 0.51
C HIS A 130 9.94 11.12 -0.36
N PHE A 131 9.15 10.46 -1.20
CA PHE A 131 8.07 11.09 -1.98
C PHE A 131 6.78 10.28 -1.84
N GLY A 132 5.64 10.95 -1.76
CA GLY A 132 4.35 10.31 -1.51
C GLY A 132 3.89 9.45 -2.68
N SER A 133 3.71 10.03 -3.86
CA SER A 133 3.26 9.29 -5.05
C SER A 133 4.23 9.42 -6.21
N PHE A 134 4.31 8.35 -7.01
CA PHE A 134 5.12 8.40 -8.24
C PHE A 134 4.59 9.43 -9.23
N ASP A 135 3.27 9.67 -9.25
CA ASP A 135 2.66 10.70 -10.11
C ASP A 135 3.11 12.11 -9.73
N ALA A 136 3.28 12.40 -8.44
CA ALA A 136 3.85 13.66 -7.97
C ALA A 136 5.30 13.82 -8.43
N LEU A 137 6.12 12.78 -8.28
CA LEU A 137 7.51 12.77 -8.76
C LEU A 137 7.57 13.01 -10.27
N ARG A 138 6.76 12.28 -11.05
CA ARG A 138 6.64 12.44 -12.51
C ARG A 138 6.23 13.86 -12.89
N LYS A 139 5.20 14.40 -12.26
CA LYS A 139 4.73 15.77 -12.50
C LYS A 139 5.85 16.77 -12.28
N THR A 140 6.57 16.65 -11.16
CA THR A 140 7.67 17.54 -10.82
C THR A 140 8.80 17.49 -11.87
N VAL A 141 9.19 16.29 -12.31
CA VAL A 141 10.21 16.12 -13.38
C VAL A 141 9.77 16.80 -14.67
N LEU A 142 8.50 16.65 -15.06
CA LEU A 142 7.96 17.28 -16.26
C LEU A 142 7.83 18.79 -16.12
N ASP A 143 7.45 19.30 -14.95
CA ASP A 143 7.36 20.74 -14.66
C ASP A 143 8.74 21.41 -14.75
N VAL A 144 9.78 20.81 -14.15
CA VAL A 144 11.15 21.31 -14.24
C VAL A 144 11.62 21.32 -15.68
N ARG A 145 11.40 20.24 -16.44
CA ARG A 145 11.73 20.17 -17.86
C ARG A 145 11.03 21.30 -18.65
N GLY A 146 9.73 21.51 -18.43
CA GLY A 146 8.95 22.55 -19.10
C GLY A 146 9.47 23.96 -18.82
N GLN A 147 9.89 24.24 -17.57
CA GLN A 147 10.44 25.56 -17.19
C GLN A 147 11.87 25.81 -17.69
N LEU A 148 12.62 24.74 -18.00
CA LEU A 148 13.95 24.85 -18.59
C LEU A 148 13.90 25.08 -20.12
N GLY A 149 12.77 24.79 -20.77
CA GLY A 149 12.52 25.07 -22.17
C GLY A 149 13.19 24.09 -23.16
N GLU A 150 13.24 24.48 -24.42
CA GLU A 150 13.75 23.66 -25.51
C GLU A 150 15.01 24.27 -26.19
N ASP A 151 15.50 25.43 -25.74
CA ASP A 151 16.60 26.17 -26.38
C ASP A 151 17.96 25.47 -26.21
N ALA A 152 18.11 24.67 -25.15
CA ALA A 152 19.31 23.89 -24.84
C ALA A 152 18.93 22.45 -24.50
N PRO A 153 19.86 21.49 -24.68
CA PRO A 153 19.64 20.13 -24.23
C PRO A 153 19.40 20.09 -22.70
N VAL A 154 18.29 19.48 -22.30
CA VAL A 154 17.85 19.38 -20.89
C VAL A 154 17.64 17.93 -20.47
N VAL A 155 18.18 17.57 -19.33
CA VAL A 155 17.93 16.31 -18.62
C VAL A 155 17.48 16.64 -17.22
N VAL A 156 16.33 16.14 -16.80
CA VAL A 156 15.84 16.24 -15.43
C VAL A 156 15.76 14.85 -14.82
N ALA A 157 16.41 14.66 -13.69
CA ALA A 157 16.47 13.38 -12.98
C ALA A 157 16.15 13.57 -11.49
N LEU A 158 15.03 13.05 -11.05
CA LEU A 158 14.69 13.01 -9.63
C LEU A 158 14.66 11.56 -9.16
N ALA A 159 15.24 11.31 -8.00
CA ALA A 159 15.23 10.00 -7.37
C ALA A 159 14.92 10.12 -5.87
N GLY A 160 14.33 9.09 -5.31
CA GLY A 160 13.98 9.03 -3.89
C GLY A 160 13.38 7.68 -3.53
N MET A 161 12.86 7.56 -2.32
CA MET A 161 12.20 6.36 -1.82
C MET A 161 10.68 6.52 -1.85
N ASN A 162 9.98 5.49 -2.32
CA ASN A 162 8.53 5.41 -2.23
C ASN A 162 8.07 5.07 -0.79
N GLU A 163 6.77 4.92 -0.58
CA GLU A 163 6.17 4.57 0.71
C GLU A 163 6.68 3.22 1.27
N ASP A 164 7.04 2.28 0.39
CA ASP A 164 7.62 0.97 0.76
C ASP A 164 9.13 1.03 1.06
N GLY A 165 9.75 2.23 1.02
CA GLY A 165 11.19 2.40 1.19
C GLY A 165 12.03 1.94 0.00
N LYS A 166 11.42 1.65 -1.15
CA LYS A 166 12.14 1.24 -2.36
C LYS A 166 12.60 2.44 -3.17
N PRO A 167 13.86 2.45 -3.63
CA PRO A 167 14.38 3.54 -4.44
C PRO A 167 13.75 3.54 -5.83
N MET A 168 13.37 4.73 -6.27
CA MET A 168 12.86 4.98 -7.61
C MET A 168 13.53 6.20 -8.22
N VAL A 169 13.62 6.20 -9.55
CA VAL A 169 14.16 7.29 -10.35
C VAL A 169 13.20 7.62 -11.51
N ALA A 170 12.97 8.90 -11.73
CA ALA A 170 12.24 9.43 -12.86
C ALA A 170 13.13 10.39 -13.65
N VAL A 171 13.14 10.24 -14.97
CA VAL A 171 13.97 11.04 -15.86
C VAL A 171 13.14 11.58 -17.01
N ALA A 172 13.30 12.86 -17.33
CA ALA A 172 12.76 13.45 -18.52
C ALA A 172 13.85 14.17 -19.33
N THR A 173 13.75 14.11 -20.66
CA THR A 173 14.60 14.82 -21.60
C THR A 173 13.75 15.69 -22.52
N ASN A 174 14.26 16.86 -22.92
CA ASN A 174 13.62 17.69 -23.89
C ASN A 174 13.99 17.27 -25.34
N GLU A 175 13.42 17.92 -26.35
CA GLU A 175 13.66 17.59 -27.75
C GLU A 175 15.13 17.83 -28.17
N ALA A 176 15.73 18.94 -27.70
CA ALA A 176 17.12 19.26 -27.97
C ALA A 176 18.09 18.18 -27.46
N ALA A 177 17.87 17.64 -26.27
CA ALA A 177 18.65 16.51 -25.72
C ALA A 177 18.49 15.24 -26.55
N ARG A 178 17.25 14.93 -26.98
CA ARG A 178 16.97 13.75 -27.79
C ARG A 178 17.62 13.82 -29.21
N LYS A 179 17.69 15.02 -29.79
CA LYS A 179 18.41 15.25 -31.07
C LYS A 179 19.91 14.98 -30.95
N GLN A 180 20.49 15.12 -29.76
CA GLN A 180 21.87 14.74 -29.45
C GLN A 180 22.04 13.28 -29.03
N GLY A 181 20.98 12.44 -29.13
CA GLY A 181 21.04 11.05 -28.77
C GLY A 181 20.79 10.75 -27.30
N ILE A 182 20.56 11.76 -26.43
CA ILE A 182 20.33 11.61 -25.01
C ILE A 182 18.86 11.20 -24.75
N LYS A 183 18.64 9.94 -24.43
CA LYS A 183 17.30 9.36 -24.22
C LYS A 183 17.08 9.03 -22.75
N ALA A 184 15.92 9.41 -22.20
CA ALA A 184 15.55 9.13 -20.82
C ALA A 184 15.59 7.63 -20.48
N GLY A 185 15.17 6.75 -21.40
CA GLY A 185 15.19 5.30 -21.21
C GLY A 185 16.58 4.71 -21.00
N ASP A 186 17.61 5.26 -21.69
CA ASP A 186 18.99 4.79 -21.55
C ASP A 186 19.60 5.26 -20.24
N LEU A 187 19.32 6.50 -19.84
CA LEU A 187 19.76 7.09 -18.57
C LEU A 187 19.16 6.33 -17.38
N VAL A 188 17.86 6.04 -17.43
CA VAL A 188 17.17 5.29 -16.36
C VAL A 188 17.72 3.86 -16.26
N ARG A 189 18.01 3.19 -17.37
CA ARG A 189 18.61 1.85 -17.34
C ARG A 189 19.96 1.85 -16.61
N GLY A 190 20.79 2.85 -16.88
CA GLY A 190 22.08 3.02 -16.18
C GLY A 190 21.87 3.24 -14.67
N ALA A 191 21.05 4.20 -14.30
CA ALA A 191 20.77 4.51 -12.89
C ALA A 191 20.12 3.35 -12.12
N SER A 192 19.15 2.66 -12.73
CA SER A 192 18.49 1.51 -12.09
C SER A 192 19.42 0.33 -11.87
N LYS A 193 20.44 0.11 -12.71
CA LYS A 193 21.46 -0.91 -12.45
C LYS A 193 22.27 -0.59 -11.20
N VAL A 194 22.63 0.68 -10.98
CA VAL A 194 23.32 1.12 -9.74
C VAL A 194 22.44 0.87 -8.50
N LEU A 195 21.12 1.09 -8.63
CA LEU A 195 20.15 0.83 -7.56
C LEU A 195 19.86 -0.67 -7.35
N GLY A 196 20.47 -1.56 -8.13
CA GLY A 196 20.24 -3.01 -8.04
C GLY A 196 18.87 -3.43 -8.58
N GLY A 197 18.39 -2.78 -9.64
CA GLY A 197 17.10 -3.08 -10.24
C GLY A 197 17.03 -2.83 -11.74
N GLY A 198 15.87 -2.46 -12.23
CA GLY A 198 15.60 -2.25 -13.65
C GLY A 198 14.71 -1.05 -13.91
N GLY A 199 14.76 -0.57 -15.15
CA GLY A 199 13.94 0.55 -15.57
C GLY A 199 13.94 0.73 -17.07
N GLY A 200 13.07 1.62 -17.54
CA GLY A 200 12.94 1.94 -18.95
C GLY A 200 11.78 2.90 -19.18
N GLY A 201 11.53 3.18 -20.44
CA GLY A 201 10.46 4.08 -20.85
C GLY A 201 10.69 4.62 -22.25
N LYS A 202 9.99 5.69 -22.53
CA LYS A 202 10.11 6.39 -23.80
C LYS A 202 11.38 7.27 -23.83
N PRO A 203 11.80 7.74 -25.01
CA PRO A 203 12.96 8.64 -25.09
C PRO A 203 12.79 9.96 -24.33
N ASP A 204 11.56 10.46 -24.19
CA ASP A 204 11.23 11.74 -23.55
C ASP A 204 10.98 11.62 -22.03
N PHE A 205 10.54 10.45 -21.57
CA PHE A 205 10.29 10.15 -20.17
C PHE A 205 10.49 8.66 -19.87
N ALA A 206 11.22 8.37 -18.83
CA ALA A 206 11.45 7.02 -18.35
C ALA A 206 11.48 6.96 -16.81
N GLN A 207 11.26 5.77 -16.29
CA GLN A 207 11.26 5.49 -14.85
C GLN A 207 11.90 4.15 -14.56
N GLY A 208 12.41 4.02 -13.37
CA GLY A 208 12.98 2.77 -12.90
C GLY A 208 13.15 2.77 -11.38
N GLY A 209 13.68 1.70 -10.88
CA GLY A 209 13.93 1.57 -9.45
C GLY A 209 14.88 0.43 -9.16
N GLY A 210 15.06 0.14 -7.89
CA GLY A 210 15.94 -0.93 -7.44
C GLY A 210 15.62 -1.39 -6.02
N ALA A 211 16.60 -2.05 -5.42
CA ALA A 211 16.48 -2.58 -4.05
C ALA A 211 17.36 -1.81 -3.05
N ASP A 212 18.36 -1.06 -3.51
CA ASP A 212 19.37 -0.41 -2.65
C ASP A 212 19.17 1.11 -2.64
N ALA A 213 18.45 1.61 -1.63
CA ALA A 213 18.19 3.03 -1.43
C ALA A 213 19.45 3.85 -1.04
N THR A 214 20.50 3.20 -0.53
CA THR A 214 21.72 3.89 -0.14
C THR A 214 22.53 4.42 -1.33
N LYS A 215 22.24 3.89 -2.52
CA LYS A 215 22.90 4.25 -3.79
C LYS A 215 22.18 5.29 -4.63
N ILE A 216 21.14 5.96 -4.09
CA ILE A 216 20.37 6.95 -4.84
C ILE A 216 21.27 8.07 -5.38
N ASP A 217 22.15 8.60 -4.56
CA ASP A 217 23.06 9.69 -4.94
C ASP A 217 24.08 9.22 -5.99
N GLU A 218 24.65 8.02 -5.82
CA GLU A 218 25.54 7.39 -6.81
C GLU A 218 24.85 7.19 -8.15
N ALA A 219 23.59 6.74 -8.15
CA ALA A 219 22.80 6.55 -9.34
C ALA A 219 22.53 7.88 -10.08
N LEU A 220 22.25 8.96 -9.35
CA LEU A 220 22.06 10.30 -9.91
C LEU A 220 23.37 10.87 -10.50
N GLU A 221 24.52 10.65 -9.84
CA GLU A 221 25.81 11.06 -10.39
C GLU A 221 26.19 10.29 -11.64
N ALA A 222 26.01 8.97 -11.64
CA ALA A 222 26.25 8.12 -12.80
C ALA A 222 25.38 8.56 -14.00
N LEU A 223 24.10 8.87 -13.77
CA LEU A 223 23.16 9.37 -14.76
C LEU A 223 23.62 10.72 -15.31
N ALA A 224 24.01 11.66 -14.44
CA ALA A 224 24.49 12.96 -14.89
C ALA A 224 25.77 12.84 -15.72
N GLY A 225 26.70 11.99 -15.29
CA GLY A 225 27.94 11.69 -16.05
C GLY A 225 27.66 11.06 -17.42
N GLN A 226 26.64 10.22 -17.53
CA GLN A 226 26.20 9.65 -18.81
C GLN A 226 25.56 10.72 -19.72
N ALA A 227 24.75 11.61 -19.17
CA ALA A 227 24.09 12.69 -19.92
C ALA A 227 25.10 13.73 -20.49
N LEU A 228 26.24 13.91 -19.83
CA LEU A 228 27.28 14.85 -20.27
C LEU A 228 28.28 14.26 -21.31
N LYS A 229 28.26 12.94 -21.50
CA LYS A 229 29.15 12.23 -22.43
C LYS A 229 28.49 11.94 -23.80
N GLY A 230 27.19 12.03 -23.90
CA GLY A 230 26.41 11.83 -25.13
C GLY A 230 26.18 13.12 -25.83
#